data_0a53bcffaf2b8196f246cd38be99e941
#
_entry.id   0a53bcffaf2b8196f246cd38be99e941
#
_cell.length_a   1.000
_cell.length_b   1.000
_cell.length_c   1.000
_cell.angle_alpha   90.00
_cell.angle_beta   90.00
_cell.angle_gamma   90.00
#
_symmetry.space_group_name_H-M   'P 1'
#
loop_
_entity.id
_entity.type
_entity.pdbx_description
1 polymer ?
#
loop_
_entity_poly.entity_id
_entity_poly.type
_entity_poly.pdbx_seq_one_letter_code
_entity_poly.pdbx_strand_id
1 'polypeptide(L)'
;MKKFSKLIALVLVLSLVFAFTACGKGGSDDTIKLGILCSLTGNSQTNGGYAQQGAKMAVEEINAAGGINGKQIELVIEDDGGKADTAINAYNKLQSQKVVAIVGPMLSSLALAMDQNVQTGKIPLLIGATSAALTDNIDNPYFHRLRCSDTIMAEVAASYAVSNYGAKKIGIFYCSDDYGSGAMHTITKWCDANGVEYYEAGHNAGDKDLSTQILKVKEENCDVVIMWAHDDECALAARQFYEQGLNMPVISSTTIATPQVYSLCNAEWIEGWNYVTDFIHSALHRE
;
A
#
# COMPACT_ATOMS: atom_id res chain seq x y z
N MET A 1 -61.88 -10.47 39.56
CA MET A 1 -60.59 -11.23 39.44
C MET A 1 -60.02 -11.24 38.01
N LYS A 2 -60.79 -11.50 36.94
CA LYS A 2 -60.26 -11.53 35.55
C LYS A 2 -59.73 -10.21 34.99
N LYS A 3 -60.16 -9.04 35.46
CA LYS A 3 -59.63 -7.73 35.03
C LYS A 3 -58.28 -7.39 35.68
N PHE A 4 -58.04 -7.82 36.90
CA PHE A 4 -56.81 -7.59 37.63
C PHE A 4 -55.63 -8.45 37.08
N SER A 5 -55.94 -9.66 36.66
CA SER A 5 -54.93 -10.55 36.00
C SER A 5 -54.45 -10.01 34.65
N LYS A 6 -55.34 -9.34 33.88
CA LYS A 6 -54.94 -8.73 32.59
C LYS A 6 -54.08 -7.46 32.79
N LEU A 7 -54.30 -6.70 33.86
CA LEU A 7 -53.47 -5.55 34.20
C LEU A 7 -52.06 -5.95 34.63
N ILE A 8 -51.95 -7.03 35.44
CA ILE A 8 -50.63 -7.57 35.87
C ILE A 8 -49.88 -8.13 34.67
N ALA A 9 -50.51 -8.84 33.74
CA ALA A 9 -49.87 -9.33 32.51
C ALA A 9 -49.39 -8.19 31.60
N LEU A 10 -50.13 -7.09 31.48
CA LEU A 10 -49.73 -5.93 30.71
C LEU A 10 -48.53 -5.20 31.30
N VAL A 11 -48.50 -5.09 32.64
CA VAL A 11 -47.36 -4.47 33.36
C VAL A 11 -46.09 -5.33 33.23
N LEU A 12 -46.21 -6.67 33.29
CA LEU A 12 -45.10 -7.60 33.06
C LEU A 12 -44.57 -7.56 31.63
N VAL A 13 -45.42 -7.44 30.62
CA VAL A 13 -44.99 -7.29 29.23
C VAL A 13 -44.33 -5.92 29.00
N LEU A 14 -44.87 -4.86 29.59
CA LEU A 14 -44.20 -3.52 29.50
C LEU A 14 -42.85 -3.52 30.22
N SER A 15 -42.70 -4.17 31.34
CA SER A 15 -41.42 -4.25 32.06
C SER A 15 -40.38 -5.08 31.32
N LEU A 16 -40.78 -6.13 30.57
CA LEU A 16 -39.87 -6.89 29.67
C LEU A 16 -39.41 -6.02 28.48
N VAL A 17 -40.27 -5.21 27.90
CA VAL A 17 -39.88 -4.29 26.79
C VAL A 17 -38.91 -3.21 27.26
N PHE A 18 -39.07 -2.71 28.50
CA PHE A 18 -38.10 -1.75 29.08
C PHE A 18 -36.79 -2.40 29.49
N ALA A 19 -36.73 -3.70 29.76
CA ALA A 19 -35.49 -4.40 30.06
C ALA A 19 -34.59 -4.58 28.83
N PHE A 20 -35.16 -4.62 27.63
CA PHE A 20 -34.39 -4.68 26.36
C PHE A 20 -33.85 -3.33 25.89
N THR A 21 -34.35 -2.20 26.39
CA THR A 21 -33.85 -0.87 26.04
C THR A 21 -32.80 -0.31 27.03
N ALA A 22 -32.57 -1.00 28.16
CA ALA A 22 -31.58 -0.56 29.16
C ALA A 22 -30.16 -1.12 28.93
N CYS A 23 -29.94 -1.98 27.92
CA CYS A 23 -28.60 -2.42 27.49
C CYS A 23 -28.09 -1.57 26.32
N GLY A 24 -27.82 -0.27 26.58
CA GLY A 24 -27.36 0.62 25.51
C GLY A 24 -26.73 1.94 26.01
N LYS A 25 -25.90 1.86 27.04
CA LYS A 25 -24.85 2.87 27.31
C LYS A 25 -23.77 2.23 28.18
N GLY A 26 -23.02 1.30 27.59
CA GLY A 26 -21.72 0.89 28.10
C GLY A 26 -20.77 2.07 27.89
N GLY A 27 -20.02 2.36 28.92
CA GLY A 27 -18.99 3.40 28.88
C GLY A 27 -17.87 3.08 27.89
N SER A 28 -16.91 3.96 27.77
CA SER A 28 -15.78 4.01 26.81
C SER A 28 -14.89 2.75 26.68
N ASP A 29 -15.24 1.62 27.28
CA ASP A 29 -14.52 0.34 27.21
C ASP A 29 -15.12 -0.67 26.18
N ASP A 30 -16.18 -0.31 25.49
CA ASP A 30 -16.91 -1.22 24.57
C ASP A 30 -16.52 -1.09 23.11
N THR A 31 -15.55 -0.28 22.77
CA THR A 31 -15.05 -0.15 21.40
C THR A 31 -13.62 -0.69 21.26
N ILE A 32 -13.32 -1.25 20.09
CA ILE A 32 -11.98 -1.64 19.68
C ILE A 32 -11.43 -0.51 18.82
N LYS A 33 -10.41 0.21 19.30
CA LYS A 33 -9.78 1.27 18.52
C LYS A 33 -8.77 0.69 17.53
N LEU A 34 -8.97 0.94 16.24
CA LEU A 34 -8.06 0.57 15.17
C LEU A 34 -7.47 1.83 14.56
N GLY A 35 -6.14 1.91 14.52
CA GLY A 35 -5.42 3.01 13.90
C GLY A 35 -5.38 2.89 12.38
N ILE A 36 -5.49 4.02 11.69
CA ILE A 36 -5.15 4.16 10.27
C ILE A 36 -4.04 5.19 10.17
N LEU A 37 -2.92 4.79 9.57
CA LEU A 37 -1.77 5.64 9.31
C LEU A 37 -1.48 5.63 7.81
N CYS A 38 -1.83 6.70 7.12
CA CYS A 38 -1.66 6.79 5.68
C CYS A 38 -1.49 8.24 5.24
N SER A 39 -0.90 8.45 4.06
CA SER A 39 -0.71 9.78 3.49
C SER A 39 -2.05 10.33 2.98
N LEU A 40 -2.67 11.22 3.74
CA LEU A 40 -3.90 11.93 3.33
C LEU A 40 -3.58 13.28 2.70
N THR A 41 -2.34 13.72 2.84
CA THR A 41 -1.75 14.90 2.19
C THR A 41 -0.42 14.54 1.54
N GLY A 42 0.10 15.43 0.68
CA GLY A 42 1.37 15.22 -0.05
C GLY A 42 1.21 14.36 -1.30
N ASN A 43 2.34 13.91 -1.85
CA ASN A 43 2.41 13.26 -3.17
C ASN A 43 1.69 11.88 -3.24
N SER A 44 1.49 11.23 -2.11
CA SER A 44 0.84 9.90 -2.03
C SER A 44 -0.59 9.96 -1.49
N GLN A 45 -1.23 11.14 -1.49
CA GLN A 45 -2.57 11.35 -0.93
C GLN A 45 -3.65 10.47 -1.58
N THR A 46 -3.54 10.19 -2.86
CA THR A 46 -4.51 9.35 -3.58
C THR A 46 -4.49 7.92 -3.07
N ASN A 47 -3.30 7.33 -2.95
CA ASN A 47 -3.14 5.96 -2.43
C ASN A 47 -3.53 5.87 -0.96
N GLY A 48 -3.15 6.85 -0.14
CA GLY A 48 -3.58 6.95 1.26
C GLY A 48 -5.10 7.08 1.40
N GLY A 49 -5.73 7.85 0.51
CA GLY A 49 -7.18 7.99 0.43
C GLY A 49 -7.88 6.65 0.13
N TYR A 50 -7.37 5.85 -0.80
CA TYR A 50 -7.90 4.51 -1.09
C TYR A 50 -7.74 3.56 0.09
N ALA A 51 -6.59 3.57 0.74
CA ALA A 51 -6.36 2.75 1.94
C ALA A 51 -7.35 3.12 3.07
N GLN A 52 -7.56 4.41 3.30
CA GLN A 52 -8.55 4.90 4.25
C GLN A 52 -9.97 4.46 3.90
N GLN A 53 -10.38 4.59 2.63
CA GLN A 53 -11.70 4.18 2.18
C GLN A 53 -11.93 2.68 2.36
N GLY A 54 -10.96 1.86 1.95
CA GLY A 54 -11.04 0.41 2.14
C GLY A 54 -11.17 0.02 3.62
N ALA A 55 -10.41 0.66 4.50
CA ALA A 55 -10.51 0.42 5.94
C ALA A 55 -11.88 0.85 6.51
N LYS A 56 -12.42 1.99 6.07
CA LYS A 56 -13.77 2.44 6.47
C LYS A 56 -14.84 1.45 6.04
N MET A 57 -14.82 1.00 4.78
CA MET A 57 -15.76 0.01 4.27
C MET A 57 -15.73 -1.29 5.09
N ALA A 58 -14.53 -1.83 5.32
CA ALA A 58 -14.38 -3.05 6.11
C ALA A 58 -14.92 -2.88 7.55
N VAL A 59 -14.65 -1.75 8.18
CA VAL A 59 -15.15 -1.47 9.54
C VAL A 59 -16.67 -1.29 9.54
N GLU A 60 -17.25 -0.63 8.56
CA GLU A 60 -18.70 -0.50 8.42
C GLU A 60 -19.37 -1.87 8.28
N GLU A 61 -18.84 -2.77 7.46
CA GLU A 61 -19.35 -4.13 7.29
C GLU A 61 -19.24 -4.93 8.58
N ILE A 62 -18.10 -4.91 9.26
CA ILE A 62 -17.87 -5.62 10.52
C ILE A 62 -18.82 -5.11 11.61
N ASN A 63 -18.95 -3.79 11.70
CA ASN A 63 -19.82 -3.16 12.69
C ASN A 63 -21.30 -3.44 12.42
N ALA A 64 -21.73 -3.45 11.17
CA ALA A 64 -23.08 -3.82 10.76
C ALA A 64 -23.39 -5.30 11.09
N ALA A 65 -22.39 -6.17 11.03
CA ALA A 65 -22.49 -7.58 11.43
C ALA A 65 -22.47 -7.79 12.96
N GLY A 66 -22.40 -6.73 13.77
CA GLY A 66 -22.39 -6.80 15.24
C GLY A 66 -21.02 -6.61 15.89
N GLY A 67 -20.01 -6.23 15.11
CA GLY A 67 -18.65 -5.97 15.60
C GLY A 67 -17.86 -7.25 15.91
N ILE A 68 -16.77 -7.09 16.61
CA ILE A 68 -15.90 -8.20 17.05
C ILE A 68 -16.25 -8.57 18.48
N ASN A 69 -16.77 -9.76 18.68
CA ASN A 69 -17.26 -10.25 19.99
C ASN A 69 -18.26 -9.27 20.64
N GLY A 70 -19.13 -8.65 19.82
CA GLY A 70 -20.12 -7.68 20.27
C GLY A 70 -19.59 -6.27 20.48
N LYS A 71 -18.29 -6.02 20.25
CA LYS A 71 -17.69 -4.68 20.36
C LYS A 71 -17.57 -4.03 18.98
N GLN A 72 -17.96 -2.78 18.89
CA GLN A 72 -17.82 -1.99 17.67
C GLN A 72 -16.35 -1.57 17.47
N ILE A 73 -15.92 -1.46 16.20
CA ILE A 73 -14.61 -0.90 15.85
C ILE A 73 -14.75 0.62 15.68
N GLU A 74 -13.87 1.36 16.33
CA GLU A 74 -13.68 2.80 16.17
C GLU A 74 -12.37 3.04 15.38
N LEU A 75 -12.46 3.74 14.23
CA LEU A 75 -11.27 4.14 13.48
C LEU A 75 -10.68 5.42 14.03
N VAL A 76 -9.38 5.37 14.32
CA VAL A 76 -8.55 6.52 14.66
C VAL A 76 -7.60 6.79 13.51
N ILE A 77 -7.80 7.90 12.80
CA ILE A 77 -7.12 8.17 11.52
C ILE A 77 -6.12 9.29 11.72
N GLU A 78 -4.86 9.04 11.32
CA GLU A 78 -3.78 10.02 11.35
C GLU A 78 -3.11 10.09 9.96
N ASP A 79 -2.78 11.32 9.58
CA ASP A 79 -2.07 11.63 8.34
C ASP A 79 -0.56 11.57 8.55
N ASP A 80 0.16 10.77 7.79
CA ASP A 80 1.62 10.73 7.79
C ASP A 80 2.25 11.77 6.84
N GLY A 81 1.45 12.42 5.99
CA GLY A 81 1.89 13.46 5.06
C GLY A 81 2.95 13.02 4.07
N GLY A 82 3.23 11.72 3.97
CA GLY A 82 4.32 11.17 3.15
C GLY A 82 5.72 11.54 3.67
N LYS A 83 5.87 11.85 4.98
CA LYS A 83 7.13 12.29 5.59
C LYS A 83 7.45 11.50 6.86
N ALA A 84 8.71 11.12 7.02
CA ALA A 84 9.18 10.31 8.15
C ALA A 84 8.83 10.92 9.52
N ASP A 85 9.15 12.20 9.74
CA ASP A 85 8.90 12.86 11.01
C ASP A 85 7.40 12.95 11.34
N THR A 86 6.57 13.19 10.31
CA THR A 86 5.10 13.25 10.46
C THR A 86 4.56 11.86 10.78
N ALA A 87 5.05 10.80 10.10
CA ALA A 87 4.64 9.43 10.35
C ALA A 87 4.98 8.97 11.77
N ILE A 88 6.18 9.28 12.27
CA ILE A 88 6.59 8.99 13.65
C ILE A 88 5.67 9.69 14.67
N ASN A 89 5.38 10.97 14.44
CA ASN A 89 4.49 11.74 15.32
C ASN A 89 3.06 11.18 15.29
N ALA A 90 2.55 10.83 14.11
CA ALA A 90 1.23 10.22 13.92
C ALA A 90 1.14 8.84 14.61
N TYR A 91 2.18 8.01 14.51
CA TYR A 91 2.28 6.75 15.24
C TYR A 91 2.20 6.96 16.75
N ASN A 92 2.99 7.88 17.29
CA ASN A 92 2.99 8.19 18.73
C ASN A 92 1.63 8.68 19.21
N LYS A 93 0.91 9.44 18.37
CA LYS A 93 -0.44 9.90 18.66
C LYS A 93 -1.44 8.74 18.68
N LEU A 94 -1.39 7.82 17.70
CA LEU A 94 -2.18 6.59 17.70
C LEU A 94 -1.91 5.73 18.94
N GLN A 95 -0.64 5.58 19.33
CA GLN A 95 -0.25 4.88 20.55
C GLN A 95 -0.89 5.52 21.80
N SER A 96 -0.87 6.84 21.91
CA SER A 96 -1.47 7.56 23.04
C SER A 96 -2.98 7.35 23.14
N GLN A 97 -3.65 7.11 22.02
CA GLN A 97 -5.08 6.81 21.92
C GLN A 97 -5.42 5.33 22.17
N LYS A 98 -4.40 4.51 22.45
CA LYS A 98 -4.52 3.08 22.81
C LYS A 98 -5.18 2.25 21.70
N VAL A 99 -4.80 2.48 20.45
CA VAL A 99 -5.21 1.60 19.35
C VAL A 99 -4.59 0.21 19.53
N VAL A 100 -5.30 -0.83 19.13
CA VAL A 100 -4.84 -2.22 19.30
C VAL A 100 -3.99 -2.71 18.14
N ALA A 101 -4.15 -2.10 16.96
CA ALA A 101 -3.37 -2.35 15.75
C ALA A 101 -3.46 -1.11 14.86
N ILE A 102 -2.57 -1.01 13.87
CA ILE A 102 -2.53 0.09 12.90
C ILE A 102 -2.50 -0.51 11.50
N VAL A 103 -3.35 -0.02 10.60
CA VAL A 103 -3.26 -0.25 9.16
C VAL A 103 -2.45 0.87 8.53
N GLY A 104 -1.36 0.52 7.86
CA GLY A 104 -0.36 1.43 7.32
C GLY A 104 0.99 1.37 8.06
N PRO A 105 1.97 2.14 7.59
CA PRO A 105 1.93 3.04 6.44
C PRO A 105 1.95 2.29 5.10
N MET A 106 1.69 3.04 4.01
CA MET A 106 1.72 2.50 2.65
C MET A 106 3.11 2.65 2.00
N LEU A 107 3.90 3.64 2.41
CA LEU A 107 5.22 3.93 1.85
C LEU A 107 6.32 3.19 2.62
N SER A 108 7.26 2.59 1.88
CA SER A 108 8.37 1.81 2.44
C SER A 108 9.31 2.66 3.30
N SER A 109 9.67 3.85 2.85
CA SER A 109 10.51 4.80 3.59
C SER A 109 9.92 5.17 4.96
N LEU A 110 8.59 5.30 5.05
CA LEU A 110 7.92 5.62 6.31
C LEU A 110 7.93 4.42 7.27
N ALA A 111 7.66 3.22 6.75
CA ALA A 111 7.72 1.99 7.56
C ALA A 111 9.13 1.77 8.13
N LEU A 112 10.17 1.97 7.31
CA LEU A 112 11.56 1.86 7.73
C LEU A 112 11.93 2.92 8.77
N ALA A 113 11.53 4.18 8.56
CA ALA A 113 11.80 5.27 9.51
C ALA A 113 11.13 5.06 10.87
N MET A 114 10.02 4.32 10.91
CA MET A 114 9.26 4.05 12.14
C MET A 114 9.72 2.79 12.87
N ASP A 115 10.64 2.00 12.34
CA ASP A 115 11.02 0.69 12.89
C ASP A 115 11.28 0.71 14.38
N GLN A 116 12.17 1.58 14.85
CA GLN A 116 12.51 1.69 16.28
C GLN A 116 11.31 2.07 17.16
N ASN A 117 10.43 2.94 16.66
CA ASN A 117 9.23 3.35 17.38
C ASN A 117 8.24 2.19 17.50
N VAL A 118 8.09 1.41 16.46
CA VAL A 118 7.19 0.24 16.41
C VAL A 118 7.70 -0.86 17.33
N GLN A 119 9.00 -1.18 17.30
CA GLN A 119 9.61 -2.13 18.24
C GLN A 119 9.40 -1.74 19.71
N THR A 120 9.53 -0.46 20.01
CA THR A 120 9.34 0.06 21.37
C THR A 120 7.87 0.09 21.77
N GLY A 121 7.00 0.54 20.87
CA GLY A 121 5.57 0.72 21.12
C GLY A 121 4.77 -0.57 21.10
N LYS A 122 5.26 -1.62 20.42
CA LYS A 122 4.68 -2.97 20.36
C LYS A 122 3.24 -3.02 19.86
N ILE A 123 2.87 -2.11 18.97
CA ILE A 123 1.56 -2.13 18.31
C ILE A 123 1.75 -2.79 16.95
N PRO A 124 1.00 -3.86 16.62
CA PRO A 124 1.07 -4.48 15.30
C PRO A 124 0.69 -3.51 14.19
N LEU A 125 1.51 -3.44 13.14
CA LEU A 125 1.27 -2.69 11.93
C LEU A 125 1.00 -3.63 10.77
N LEU A 126 -0.13 -3.42 10.09
CA LEU A 126 -0.45 -4.08 8.83
C LEU A 126 -0.05 -3.13 7.70
N ILE A 127 1.17 -3.32 7.20
CA ILE A 127 1.80 -2.39 6.25
C ILE A 127 1.49 -2.73 4.80
N GLY A 128 1.23 -1.69 3.99
CA GLY A 128 1.16 -1.79 2.54
C GLY A 128 2.51 -1.61 1.85
N ALA A 129 3.54 -1.25 2.60
CA ALA A 129 4.92 -1.09 2.15
C ALA A 129 5.52 -2.42 1.66
N THR A 130 6.24 -2.40 0.55
CA THR A 130 6.67 -3.61 -0.17
C THR A 130 8.20 -3.79 -0.24
N SER A 131 9.01 -2.80 0.14
CA SER A 131 10.47 -2.86 0.06
C SER A 131 11.05 -4.13 0.67
N ALA A 132 12.03 -4.71 -0.02
CA ALA A 132 12.81 -5.85 0.44
C ALA A 132 13.45 -5.60 1.82
N ALA A 133 13.92 -4.38 2.07
CA ALA A 133 14.57 -4.00 3.32
C ALA A 133 13.71 -4.24 4.57
N LEU A 134 12.38 -4.19 4.42
CA LEU A 134 11.43 -4.42 5.53
C LEU A 134 11.37 -5.87 6.02
N THR A 135 11.85 -6.83 5.23
CA THR A 135 11.85 -8.25 5.59
C THR A 135 13.24 -8.85 5.67
N ASP A 136 14.18 -8.30 4.90
CA ASP A 136 15.51 -8.89 4.77
C ASP A 136 16.49 -8.33 5.82
N ASN A 137 16.27 -7.08 6.26
CA ASN A 137 17.19 -6.35 7.13
C ASN A 137 16.58 -5.95 8.48
N ILE A 138 15.29 -6.14 8.68
CA ILE A 138 14.57 -5.75 9.89
C ILE A 138 13.92 -6.96 10.54
N ASP A 139 14.35 -7.28 11.74
CA ASP A 139 13.69 -8.26 12.61
C ASP A 139 12.70 -7.55 13.54
N ASN A 140 11.61 -7.06 12.97
CA ASN A 140 10.54 -6.40 13.71
C ASN A 140 9.27 -7.26 13.71
N PRO A 141 8.95 -7.96 14.82
CA PRO A 141 7.81 -8.86 14.87
C PRO A 141 6.44 -8.15 14.83
N TYR A 142 6.44 -6.83 14.84
CA TYR A 142 5.20 -6.03 14.77
C TYR A 142 4.88 -5.53 13.37
N PHE A 143 5.75 -5.75 12.37
CA PHE A 143 5.43 -5.50 10.98
C PHE A 143 4.79 -6.73 10.33
N HIS A 144 3.59 -6.55 9.81
CA HIS A 144 2.85 -7.56 9.07
C HIS A 144 2.54 -7.02 7.67
N ARG A 145 3.20 -7.56 6.66
CA ARG A 145 3.00 -7.11 5.28
C ARG A 145 1.72 -7.71 4.71
N LEU A 146 0.89 -6.87 4.11
CA LEU A 146 -0.36 -7.27 3.45
C LEU A 146 -0.19 -7.57 1.95
N ARG A 147 0.98 -7.22 1.38
CA ARG A 147 1.28 -7.32 -0.05
C ARG A 147 2.50 -8.20 -0.28
N CYS A 148 2.71 -8.63 -1.55
CA CYS A 148 3.92 -9.35 -1.92
C CYS A 148 5.18 -8.47 -1.71
N SER A 149 6.30 -9.09 -1.35
CA SER A 149 7.59 -8.40 -1.25
C SER A 149 8.11 -7.99 -2.62
N ASP A 150 8.73 -6.81 -2.70
CA ASP A 150 9.46 -6.40 -3.89
C ASP A 150 10.61 -7.35 -4.26
N THR A 151 11.16 -8.09 -3.29
CA THR A 151 12.12 -9.17 -3.57
C THR A 151 11.55 -10.17 -4.58
N ILE A 152 10.33 -10.67 -4.33
CA ILE A 152 9.70 -11.64 -5.23
C ILE A 152 9.29 -10.99 -6.54
N MET A 153 8.65 -9.82 -6.47
CA MET A 153 8.13 -9.14 -7.68
C MET A 153 9.27 -8.69 -8.60
N ALA A 154 10.37 -8.18 -8.06
CA ALA A 154 11.50 -7.72 -8.84
C ALA A 154 12.28 -8.89 -9.49
N GLU A 155 12.43 -10.02 -8.79
CA GLU A 155 12.99 -11.24 -9.38
C GLU A 155 12.13 -11.78 -10.52
N VAL A 156 10.80 -11.78 -10.36
CA VAL A 156 9.87 -12.18 -11.42
C VAL A 156 9.99 -11.25 -12.62
N ALA A 157 10.07 -9.92 -12.42
CA ALA A 157 10.26 -8.97 -13.50
C ALA A 157 11.56 -9.21 -14.27
N ALA A 158 12.68 -9.42 -13.58
CA ALA A 158 13.98 -9.71 -14.19
C ALA A 158 13.97 -11.05 -14.96
N SER A 159 13.41 -12.09 -14.35
CA SER A 159 13.26 -13.39 -15.01
C SER A 159 12.38 -13.32 -16.24
N TYR A 160 11.28 -12.58 -16.19
CA TYR A 160 10.38 -12.36 -17.32
C TYR A 160 11.05 -11.57 -18.44
N ALA A 161 11.85 -10.54 -18.11
CA ALA A 161 12.62 -9.80 -19.11
C ALA A 161 13.51 -10.73 -19.96
N VAL A 162 14.18 -11.68 -19.33
CA VAL A 162 15.04 -12.65 -20.01
C VAL A 162 14.21 -13.71 -20.75
N SER A 163 13.24 -14.33 -20.08
CA SER A 163 12.50 -15.46 -20.66
C SER A 163 11.58 -15.07 -21.80
N ASN A 164 10.97 -13.88 -21.74
CA ASN A 164 9.98 -13.43 -22.72
C ASN A 164 10.58 -12.55 -23.84
N TYR A 165 11.58 -11.75 -23.49
CA TYR A 165 12.20 -10.81 -24.44
C TYR A 165 13.62 -11.18 -24.83
N GLY A 166 14.23 -12.21 -24.22
CA GLY A 166 15.60 -12.60 -24.46
C GLY A 166 16.62 -11.54 -24.04
N ALA A 167 16.25 -10.70 -23.06
CA ALA A 167 17.06 -9.57 -22.63
C ALA A 167 18.46 -10.02 -22.19
N LYS A 168 19.48 -9.36 -22.71
CA LYS A 168 20.89 -9.53 -22.31
C LYS A 168 21.36 -8.36 -21.46
N LYS A 169 20.72 -7.20 -21.63
CA LYS A 169 20.98 -5.98 -20.85
C LYS A 169 19.66 -5.33 -20.43
N ILE A 170 19.46 -5.17 -19.13
CA ILE A 170 18.27 -4.60 -18.53
C ILE A 170 18.54 -3.18 -18.07
N GLY A 171 17.73 -2.22 -18.51
CA GLY A 171 17.70 -0.87 -17.93
C GLY A 171 16.81 -0.87 -16.68
N ILE A 172 17.37 -0.51 -15.54
CA ILE A 172 16.64 -0.42 -14.28
C ILE A 172 16.30 1.03 -14.01
N PHE A 173 15.06 1.41 -14.25
CA PHE A 173 14.56 2.77 -14.07
C PHE A 173 13.81 2.87 -12.73
N TYR A 174 14.37 3.59 -11.75
CA TYR A 174 13.85 3.50 -10.38
C TYR A 174 13.90 4.83 -9.63
N CYS A 175 12.95 5.02 -8.70
CA CYS A 175 13.02 6.07 -7.70
C CYS A 175 14.11 5.75 -6.67
N SER A 176 14.96 6.72 -6.34
CA SER A 176 16.11 6.54 -5.42
C SER A 176 15.72 6.57 -3.94
N ASP A 177 14.48 6.22 -3.62
CA ASP A 177 14.04 6.01 -2.24
C ASP A 177 14.11 4.52 -1.84
N ASP A 178 13.70 4.19 -0.61
CA ASP A 178 13.75 2.81 -0.10
C ASP A 178 12.89 1.82 -0.90
N TYR A 179 11.83 2.29 -1.58
CA TYR A 179 10.99 1.47 -2.44
C TYR A 179 11.72 1.10 -3.73
N GLY A 180 12.12 2.08 -4.52
CA GLY A 180 12.76 1.85 -5.81
C GLY A 180 14.17 1.28 -5.68
N SER A 181 14.97 1.77 -4.71
CA SER A 181 16.31 1.24 -4.45
C SER A 181 16.28 -0.23 -3.97
N GLY A 182 15.28 -0.61 -3.18
CA GLY A 182 15.11 -2.00 -2.74
C GLY A 182 14.88 -2.96 -3.91
N ALA A 183 14.03 -2.56 -4.86
CA ALA A 183 13.80 -3.34 -6.07
C ALA A 183 15.04 -3.36 -6.98
N MET A 184 15.69 -2.21 -7.18
CA MET A 184 16.93 -2.10 -7.96
C MET A 184 18.00 -3.08 -7.42
N HIS A 185 18.27 -3.10 -6.11
CA HIS A 185 19.21 -4.03 -5.52
C HIS A 185 18.83 -5.51 -5.74
N THR A 186 17.53 -5.82 -5.72
CA THR A 186 17.04 -7.17 -6.01
C THR A 186 17.29 -7.55 -7.46
N ILE A 187 16.98 -6.65 -8.40
CA ILE A 187 17.17 -6.88 -9.84
C ILE A 187 18.66 -7.04 -10.16
N THR A 188 19.53 -6.17 -9.65
CA THR A 188 20.98 -6.24 -9.89
C THR A 188 21.58 -7.53 -9.36
N LYS A 189 21.22 -7.92 -8.13
CA LYS A 189 21.62 -9.20 -7.54
C LYS A 189 21.18 -10.40 -8.39
N TRP A 190 19.95 -10.36 -8.90
CA TRP A 190 19.44 -11.41 -9.78
C TRP A 190 20.20 -11.43 -11.12
N CYS A 191 20.47 -10.27 -11.71
CA CYS A 191 21.24 -10.13 -12.95
C CYS A 191 22.65 -10.68 -12.79
N ASP A 192 23.35 -10.32 -11.72
CA ASP A 192 24.69 -10.83 -11.40
C ASP A 192 24.71 -12.37 -11.30
N ALA A 193 23.71 -12.95 -10.63
CA ALA A 193 23.59 -14.40 -10.46
C ALA A 193 23.27 -15.13 -11.78
N ASN A 194 22.67 -14.46 -12.77
CA ASN A 194 22.25 -15.05 -14.04
C ASN A 194 23.08 -14.58 -15.25
N GLY A 195 24.13 -13.78 -15.03
CA GLY A 195 25.02 -13.31 -16.10
C GLY A 195 24.33 -12.35 -17.08
N VAL A 196 23.40 -11.54 -16.59
CA VAL A 196 22.66 -10.52 -17.36
C VAL A 196 23.26 -9.15 -17.07
N GLU A 197 23.54 -8.37 -18.12
CA GLU A 197 24.03 -7.00 -17.96
C GLU A 197 22.89 -6.07 -17.52
N TYR A 198 23.23 -5.00 -16.83
CA TYR A 198 22.25 -3.98 -16.45
C TYR A 198 22.82 -2.57 -16.46
N TYR A 199 21.92 -1.61 -16.49
CA TYR A 199 22.21 -0.18 -16.33
C TYR A 199 21.22 0.44 -15.35
N GLU A 200 21.73 1.13 -14.33
CA GLU A 200 20.94 1.79 -13.31
C GLU A 200 20.61 3.22 -13.70
N ALA A 201 19.33 3.54 -13.79
CA ALA A 201 18.81 4.86 -14.13
C ALA A 201 17.93 5.40 -13.00
N GLY A 202 18.56 5.82 -11.91
CA GLY A 202 17.87 6.37 -10.74
C GLY A 202 17.43 7.81 -10.94
N HIS A 203 16.28 8.15 -10.37
CA HIS A 203 15.75 9.52 -10.25
C HIS A 203 15.29 9.79 -8.82
N ASN A 204 15.14 11.06 -8.43
CA ASN A 204 14.62 11.37 -7.10
C ASN A 204 13.08 11.38 -7.07
N ALA A 205 12.52 11.09 -5.89
CA ALA A 205 11.10 11.27 -5.67
C ALA A 205 10.67 12.72 -5.89
N GLY A 206 9.64 12.92 -6.70
CA GLY A 206 9.12 14.24 -7.05
C GLY A 206 9.83 14.97 -8.18
N ASP A 207 10.82 14.35 -8.85
CA ASP A 207 11.42 14.89 -10.06
C ASP A 207 10.34 15.18 -11.12
N LYS A 208 10.47 16.32 -11.81
CA LYS A 208 9.52 16.78 -12.82
C LYS A 208 10.02 16.61 -14.26
N ASP A 209 11.25 16.15 -14.41
CA ASP A 209 11.89 15.82 -15.68
C ASP A 209 12.81 14.61 -15.50
N LEU A 210 12.57 13.57 -16.28
CA LEU A 210 13.28 12.30 -16.27
C LEU A 210 14.05 12.06 -17.57
N SER A 211 14.10 13.09 -18.43
CA SER A 211 14.66 13.02 -19.79
C SER A 211 16.11 12.56 -19.81
N THR A 212 16.92 12.98 -18.83
CA THR A 212 18.32 12.58 -18.74
C THR A 212 18.49 11.08 -18.51
N GLN A 213 17.72 10.51 -17.59
CA GLN A 213 17.75 9.09 -17.26
C GLN A 213 17.26 8.24 -18.44
N ILE A 214 16.20 8.71 -19.11
CA ILE A 214 15.64 8.05 -20.29
C ILE A 214 16.63 8.02 -21.44
N LEU A 215 17.27 9.15 -21.71
CA LEU A 215 18.28 9.25 -22.77
C LEU A 215 19.45 8.30 -22.52
N LYS A 216 19.92 8.21 -21.27
CA LYS A 216 21.00 7.28 -20.90
C LYS A 216 20.61 5.83 -21.09
N VAL A 217 19.41 5.41 -20.67
CA VAL A 217 18.90 4.04 -20.92
C VAL A 217 18.91 3.71 -22.41
N LYS A 218 18.59 4.68 -23.26
CA LYS A 218 18.62 4.55 -24.73
C LYS A 218 20.05 4.45 -25.27
N GLU A 219 20.95 5.30 -24.78
CA GLU A 219 22.39 5.30 -25.17
C GLU A 219 23.08 3.99 -24.76
N GLU A 220 22.69 3.40 -23.63
CA GLU A 220 23.24 2.15 -23.10
C GLU A 220 22.77 0.92 -23.86
N ASN A 221 21.86 1.07 -24.83
CA ASN A 221 21.30 -0.01 -25.65
C ASN A 221 20.71 -1.15 -24.82
N CYS A 222 19.94 -0.80 -23.80
CA CYS A 222 19.19 -1.80 -23.02
C CYS A 222 18.14 -2.51 -23.89
N ASP A 223 17.92 -3.79 -23.67
CA ASP A 223 16.93 -4.60 -24.40
C ASP A 223 15.51 -4.42 -23.84
N VAL A 224 15.40 -4.22 -22.52
CA VAL A 224 14.17 -4.08 -21.75
C VAL A 224 14.40 -3.07 -20.64
N VAL A 225 13.36 -2.31 -20.28
CA VAL A 225 13.36 -1.48 -19.07
C VAL A 225 12.51 -2.15 -18.00
N ILE A 226 13.05 -2.30 -16.79
CA ILE A 226 12.26 -2.60 -15.59
C ILE A 226 12.10 -1.30 -14.81
N MET A 227 10.84 -0.89 -14.56
CA MET A 227 10.53 0.39 -13.93
C MET A 227 9.94 0.21 -12.54
N TRP A 228 10.55 0.85 -11.54
CA TRP A 228 10.11 0.85 -10.13
C TRP A 228 10.03 2.28 -9.60
N ALA A 229 8.88 2.93 -9.80
CA ALA A 229 8.63 4.33 -9.49
C ALA A 229 7.25 4.51 -8.87
N HIS A 230 7.01 5.65 -8.19
CA HIS A 230 5.69 6.01 -7.68
C HIS A 230 4.76 6.51 -8.78
N ASP A 231 3.49 6.72 -8.45
CA ASP A 231 2.42 7.00 -9.42
C ASP A 231 2.74 8.19 -10.35
N ASP A 232 3.13 9.34 -9.79
CA ASP A 232 3.39 10.55 -10.57
C ASP A 232 4.59 10.40 -11.49
N GLU A 233 5.69 9.81 -10.98
CA GLU A 233 6.91 9.55 -11.75
C GLU A 233 6.70 8.46 -12.79
N CYS A 234 5.86 7.47 -12.47
CA CYS A 234 5.47 6.41 -13.40
C CYS A 234 4.72 7.00 -14.61
N ALA A 235 3.74 7.87 -14.35
CA ALA A 235 3.01 8.56 -15.41
C ALA A 235 3.90 9.54 -16.21
N LEU A 236 4.79 10.26 -15.52
CA LEU A 236 5.76 11.14 -16.14
C LEU A 236 6.74 10.38 -17.05
N ALA A 237 7.26 9.24 -16.55
CA ALA A 237 8.16 8.37 -17.33
C ALA A 237 7.45 7.83 -18.58
N ALA A 238 6.20 7.36 -18.44
CA ALA A 238 5.42 6.86 -19.56
C ALA A 238 5.29 7.90 -20.68
N ARG A 239 4.94 9.14 -20.33
CA ARG A 239 4.87 10.24 -21.27
C ARG A 239 6.23 10.53 -21.92
N GLN A 240 7.28 10.67 -21.13
CA GLN A 240 8.59 11.03 -21.65
C GLN A 240 9.26 9.89 -22.43
N PHE A 241 9.00 8.61 -22.09
CA PHE A 241 9.41 7.48 -22.92
C PHE A 241 8.79 7.56 -24.31
N TYR A 242 7.49 7.84 -24.37
CA TYR A 242 6.77 8.01 -25.63
C TYR A 242 7.30 9.19 -26.45
N GLU A 243 7.43 10.39 -25.82
CA GLU A 243 7.90 11.61 -26.45
C GLU A 243 9.34 11.48 -27.00
N GLN A 244 10.20 10.73 -26.31
CA GLN A 244 11.60 10.49 -26.75
C GLN A 244 11.75 9.27 -27.66
N GLY A 245 10.66 8.59 -28.01
CA GLY A 245 10.67 7.42 -28.89
C GLY A 245 11.45 6.24 -28.31
N LEU A 246 11.28 5.96 -27.03
CA LEU A 246 11.80 4.75 -26.40
C LEU A 246 10.95 3.56 -26.83
N ASN A 247 11.46 2.73 -27.74
CA ASN A 247 10.72 1.64 -28.37
C ASN A 247 11.06 0.25 -27.81
N MET A 248 11.70 0.17 -26.63
CA MET A 248 11.99 -1.10 -25.98
C MET A 248 10.83 -1.50 -25.05
N PRO A 249 10.64 -2.82 -24.79
CA PRO A 249 9.64 -3.29 -23.83
C PRO A 249 9.87 -2.70 -22.44
N VAL A 250 8.77 -2.42 -21.73
CA VAL A 250 8.80 -1.96 -20.35
C VAL A 250 8.05 -2.95 -19.48
N ILE A 251 8.66 -3.31 -18.35
CA ILE A 251 8.03 -4.11 -17.28
C ILE A 251 7.99 -3.22 -16.04
N SER A 252 6.80 -2.81 -15.64
CA SER A 252 6.62 -1.94 -14.49
C SER A 252 6.31 -2.72 -13.22
N SER A 253 6.54 -2.09 -12.07
CA SER A 253 5.92 -2.51 -10.81
C SER A 253 4.39 -2.39 -10.89
N THR A 254 3.70 -2.83 -9.86
CA THR A 254 2.22 -2.71 -9.72
C THR A 254 1.71 -1.29 -9.91
N THR A 255 2.55 -0.28 -9.68
CA THR A 255 2.20 1.15 -9.70
C THR A 255 1.56 1.58 -11.01
N ILE A 256 2.02 1.05 -12.17
CA ILE A 256 1.45 1.39 -13.48
C ILE A 256 -0.05 1.08 -13.57
N ALA A 257 -0.56 0.14 -12.79
CA ALA A 257 -1.95 -0.29 -12.81
C ALA A 257 -2.85 0.45 -11.81
N THR A 258 -2.36 1.52 -11.18
CA THR A 258 -3.18 2.31 -10.26
C THR A 258 -4.14 3.25 -11.00
N PRO A 259 -5.34 3.53 -10.44
CA PRO A 259 -6.26 4.50 -11.03
C PRO A 259 -5.64 5.89 -11.21
N GLN A 260 -4.70 6.29 -10.33
CA GLN A 260 -3.98 7.55 -10.45
C GLN A 260 -3.17 7.59 -11.73
N VAL A 261 -2.34 6.58 -12.00
CA VAL A 261 -1.52 6.52 -13.21
C VAL A 261 -2.42 6.53 -14.46
N TYR A 262 -3.49 5.72 -14.49
CA TYR A 262 -4.43 5.73 -15.62
C TYR A 262 -5.11 7.10 -15.84
N SER A 263 -5.33 7.88 -14.80
CA SER A 263 -5.89 9.24 -14.95
C SER A 263 -4.88 10.26 -15.51
N LEU A 264 -3.58 9.98 -15.40
CA LEU A 264 -2.49 10.85 -15.84
C LEU A 264 -1.87 10.42 -17.17
N CYS A 265 -2.11 9.17 -17.60
CA CYS A 265 -1.53 8.60 -18.82
C CYS A 265 -2.52 8.56 -19.98
N ASN A 266 -2.02 8.82 -21.20
CA ASN A 266 -2.68 8.38 -22.40
C ASN A 266 -2.40 6.88 -22.63
N ALA A 267 -3.40 6.14 -23.09
CA ALA A 267 -3.27 4.69 -23.34
C ALA A 267 -2.10 4.36 -24.31
N GLU A 268 -1.88 5.20 -25.30
CA GLU A 268 -0.80 5.06 -26.30
C GLU A 268 0.61 5.11 -25.68
N TRP A 269 0.81 5.77 -24.53
CA TRP A 269 2.13 5.88 -23.90
C TRP A 269 2.56 4.57 -23.22
N ILE A 270 1.59 3.74 -22.82
CA ILE A 270 1.81 2.51 -22.09
C ILE A 270 1.35 1.26 -22.87
N GLU A 271 1.04 1.44 -24.16
CA GLU A 271 0.65 0.31 -25.00
C GLU A 271 1.79 -0.72 -25.08
N GLY A 272 1.47 -1.98 -24.84
CA GLY A 272 2.45 -3.06 -24.84
C GLY A 272 3.33 -3.17 -23.59
N TRP A 273 3.15 -2.31 -22.60
CA TRP A 273 3.84 -2.45 -21.32
C TRP A 273 3.31 -3.66 -20.54
N ASN A 274 4.21 -4.30 -19.82
CA ASN A 274 3.86 -5.35 -18.86
C ASN A 274 4.06 -4.84 -17.45
N TYR A 275 3.48 -5.53 -16.48
CA TYR A 275 3.75 -5.23 -15.08
C TYR A 275 3.65 -6.48 -14.22
N VAL A 276 4.36 -6.46 -13.09
CA VAL A 276 4.23 -7.48 -12.05
C VAL A 276 3.20 -7.03 -11.03
N THR A 277 2.41 -7.97 -10.53
CA THR A 277 1.37 -7.67 -9.53
C THR A 277 1.23 -8.80 -8.53
N ASP A 278 0.85 -8.45 -7.32
CA ASP A 278 0.53 -9.36 -6.22
C ASP A 278 -0.92 -9.88 -6.25
N PHE A 279 -1.73 -9.40 -7.19
CA PHE A 279 -3.09 -9.89 -7.44
C PHE A 279 -3.46 -9.73 -8.91
N ILE A 280 -4.39 -10.57 -9.37
CA ILE A 280 -4.86 -10.53 -10.75
C ILE A 280 -6.04 -9.54 -10.85
N HIS A 281 -5.85 -8.47 -11.59
CA HIS A 281 -6.94 -7.62 -12.05
C HIS A 281 -7.66 -8.30 -13.23
N SER A 282 -8.41 -9.37 -12.97
CA SER A 282 -9.17 -9.98 -14.05
C SER A 282 -10.61 -9.45 -14.06
N ALA A 283 -11.08 -9.09 -15.24
CA ALA A 283 -12.50 -8.83 -15.48
C ALA A 283 -13.38 -10.09 -15.26
N LEU A 284 -12.76 -11.25 -14.98
CA LEU A 284 -13.41 -12.55 -14.81
C LEU A 284 -14.02 -12.75 -13.41
N HIS A 285 -13.85 -11.85 -12.48
CA HIS A 285 -14.45 -11.91 -11.13
C HIS A 285 -15.60 -10.90 -10.95
N ARG A 286 -16.22 -10.48 -12.05
CA ARG A 286 -17.47 -9.71 -12.00
C ARG A 286 -18.66 -10.63 -12.37
N GLU A 287 -18.84 -11.67 -11.59
CA GLU A 287 -20.11 -12.40 -11.51
C GLU A 287 -20.66 -12.36 -10.11
#